data_31b4899c3695facfd54e5e2d1b0b86ed
#
_entry.id   31b4899c3695facfd54e5e2d1b0b86ed
#
_cell.length_a   1.000
_cell.length_b   1.000
_cell.length_c   1.000
_cell.angle_alpha   90.00
_cell.angle_beta   90.00
_cell.angle_gamma   90.00
#
_symmetry.space_group_name_H-M   'P 1'
#
loop_
_entity.id
_entity.type
_entity.pdbx_description
1 polymer ?
#
loop_
_entity_poly.entity_id
_entity_poly.type
_entity_poly.pdbx_seq_one_letter_code
_entity_poly.pdbx_strand_id
1 'polypeptide(L)'
;MSRPYDSMDPKVMDDDMLKAAVGEQGPQEEAGQLAKQEGILFKDVLSLQLDFQNILRIDNLWQFENLQKLQLNNNIIERIEGLENLTHLVWLDLSFNNIEAIEGLDTLVNLEDLSLSNNRISKMDSLDALVKLQVLSLGNNQISNIMNVIYLRQFKCLRTLSLAGNPIAEAEEYKMFIYAYLPDLVYLDFRHIDEQAKEIAKIKHQYSIDELKHREAQRQARLEAEKAEREKLAEHKMAFIEHLDGSFLFDSMYSEDVEGNKLSYLPGVGELLETYKDKFVIICLNIFEYGLTQQEKRKAELDTFNECIQEAIQENQGQGKLKVAKFEEKHLLNLNAIREESELPNIEKKLIECSDDITELFNMLMTLEMQLVEQLEETINIFERNITDLVGLFIENVQSLMAQCRDLENHHHEKLLEIAINTLEKILKGEMDEDLPDDVRALFVDKDTIVNAVGASHDIHLLKIDNREDELVTGINSWCAQLLDKIHKDEIMRNRKRVKEINQYIDHMQSELDNLECGDIID
;
A
#
# COMPACT_ATOMS: atom_id res chain seq x y z
N MET A 1 -44.49 -3.18 25.83
CA MET A 1 -43.77 -3.49 27.08
C MET A 1 -42.49 -2.69 27.04
N SER A 2 -42.38 -1.64 27.86
CA SER A 2 -41.16 -0.87 28.01
C SER A 2 -40.06 -1.74 28.57
N ARG A 3 -38.89 -1.71 27.93
CA ARG A 3 -37.71 -2.45 28.39
C ARG A 3 -37.25 -1.92 29.75
N PRO A 4 -36.85 -2.77 30.71
CA PRO A 4 -36.44 -2.34 32.05
C PRO A 4 -35.13 -1.55 32.13
N TYR A 5 -34.54 -1.18 30.97
CA TYR A 5 -33.23 -0.51 30.87
C TYR A 5 -33.31 1.00 30.58
N ASP A 6 -34.52 1.61 30.56
CA ASP A 6 -34.73 3.05 30.26
C ASP A 6 -34.23 4.02 31.35
N SER A 7 -33.54 3.56 32.38
CA SER A 7 -33.13 4.42 33.51
C SER A 7 -31.63 4.37 33.87
N MET A 8 -30.78 3.75 33.07
CA MET A 8 -29.32 3.80 33.28
C MET A 8 -28.67 4.81 32.33
N ASP A 9 -27.83 5.68 32.87
CA ASP A 9 -27.03 6.58 32.08
C ASP A 9 -26.11 5.80 31.10
N PRO A 10 -25.89 6.28 29.86
CA PRO A 10 -24.99 5.68 28.92
C PRO A 10 -23.58 5.54 29.50
N LYS A 11 -22.95 4.39 29.30
CA LYS A 11 -21.57 4.14 29.72
C LYS A 11 -20.59 4.55 28.64
N VAL A 12 -19.46 5.10 29.07
CA VAL A 12 -18.32 5.41 28.22
C VAL A 12 -17.40 4.20 28.19
N MET A 13 -16.87 3.89 27.00
CA MET A 13 -15.85 2.84 26.83
C MET A 13 -14.48 3.35 27.30
N ASP A 14 -14.26 3.30 28.62
CA ASP A 14 -12.97 3.64 29.23
C ASP A 14 -12.08 2.41 29.45
N ASP A 15 -10.84 2.66 29.83
CA ASP A 15 -9.87 1.59 30.07
C ASP A 15 -10.30 0.60 31.17
N ASP A 16 -11.07 1.08 32.17
CA ASP A 16 -11.53 0.22 33.27
C ASP A 16 -12.60 -0.76 32.80
N MET A 17 -13.53 -0.30 31.94
CA MET A 17 -14.51 -1.17 31.28
C MET A 17 -13.81 -2.21 30.40
N LEU A 18 -12.82 -1.79 29.59
CA LEU A 18 -12.10 -2.68 28.69
C LEU A 18 -11.26 -3.72 29.46
N LYS A 19 -10.58 -3.32 30.52
CA LYS A 19 -9.84 -4.24 31.41
C LYS A 19 -10.77 -5.24 32.10
N ALA A 20 -11.94 -4.78 32.55
CA ALA A 20 -12.94 -5.67 33.16
C ALA A 20 -13.44 -6.71 32.15
N ALA A 21 -13.79 -6.28 30.93
CA ALA A 21 -14.25 -7.17 29.88
C ALA A 21 -13.19 -8.22 29.48
N VAL A 22 -11.93 -7.81 29.32
CA VAL A 22 -10.80 -8.73 29.06
C VAL A 22 -10.59 -9.69 30.23
N GLY A 23 -10.67 -9.20 31.47
CA GLY A 23 -10.50 -10.00 32.67
C GLY A 23 -11.60 -11.06 32.92
N GLU A 24 -12.84 -10.75 32.52
CA GLU A 24 -13.98 -11.69 32.65
C GLU A 24 -13.93 -12.84 31.64
N GLN A 25 -13.30 -12.65 30.50
CA GLN A 25 -13.22 -13.63 29.41
C GLN A 25 -12.03 -14.58 29.54
N GLY A 26 -11.09 -14.30 30.44
CA GLY A 26 -9.92 -15.14 30.68
C GLY A 26 -10.30 -16.48 31.34
N PRO A 27 -9.43 -17.52 31.22
CA PRO A 27 -9.63 -18.79 31.90
C PRO A 27 -9.80 -18.56 33.40
N GLN A 28 -10.76 -19.26 34.02
CA GLN A 28 -11.01 -19.16 35.48
C GLN A 28 -10.06 -20.03 36.31
N GLU A 29 -9.19 -20.81 35.67
CA GLU A 29 -8.19 -21.67 36.28
C GLU A 29 -6.93 -20.89 36.73
N GLU A 30 -6.00 -21.55 37.43
CA GLU A 30 -4.78 -20.92 37.99
C GLU A 30 -3.98 -20.12 36.97
N ALA A 31 -3.88 -20.60 35.71
CA ALA A 31 -3.22 -19.88 34.61
C ALA A 31 -3.90 -18.54 34.26
N GLY A 32 -5.23 -18.47 34.34
CA GLY A 32 -5.99 -17.24 34.12
C GLY A 32 -5.86 -16.24 35.27
N GLN A 33 -5.64 -16.73 36.52
CA GLN A 33 -5.38 -15.87 37.68
C GLN A 33 -3.97 -15.27 37.63
N LEU A 34 -2.97 -16.02 37.15
CA LEU A 34 -1.62 -15.51 36.91
C LEU A 34 -1.61 -14.43 35.82
N ALA A 35 -2.29 -14.69 34.70
CA ALA A 35 -2.42 -13.72 33.61
C ALA A 35 -3.10 -12.41 34.06
N LYS A 36 -4.06 -12.47 34.97
CA LYS A 36 -4.69 -11.30 35.61
C LYS A 36 -3.73 -10.51 36.52
N GLN A 37 -2.76 -11.18 37.14
CA GLN A 37 -1.74 -10.53 37.98
C GLN A 37 -0.63 -9.87 37.17
N GLU A 38 -0.24 -10.46 36.05
CA GLU A 38 0.83 -9.94 35.17
C GLU A 38 0.36 -8.82 34.21
N GLY A 39 -0.95 -8.64 34.03
CA GLY A 39 -1.56 -7.66 33.13
C GLY A 39 -1.60 -8.16 31.68
N ILE A 40 -2.81 -8.39 31.16
CA ILE A 40 -3.02 -8.75 29.74
C ILE A 40 -2.81 -7.50 28.90
N LEU A 41 -1.91 -7.56 27.91
CA LEU A 41 -1.73 -6.50 26.94
C LEU A 41 -2.90 -6.51 25.95
N PHE A 42 -3.55 -5.37 25.73
CA PHE A 42 -4.70 -5.26 24.83
C PHE A 42 -4.39 -5.71 23.39
N LYS A 43 -3.14 -5.54 22.94
CA LYS A 43 -2.68 -5.99 21.61
C LYS A 43 -2.72 -7.52 21.43
N ASP A 44 -2.70 -8.30 22.51
CA ASP A 44 -2.69 -9.76 22.45
C ASP A 44 -4.11 -10.36 22.53
N VAL A 45 -5.13 -9.52 22.72
CA VAL A 45 -6.53 -9.93 22.81
C VAL A 45 -7.08 -10.22 21.42
N LEU A 46 -7.60 -11.44 21.21
CA LEU A 46 -8.18 -11.88 19.94
C LEU A 46 -9.71 -11.79 19.91
N SER A 47 -10.36 -11.79 21.07
CA SER A 47 -11.83 -11.73 21.20
C SER A 47 -12.22 -10.78 22.33
N LEU A 48 -13.21 -9.93 22.09
CA LEU A 48 -13.70 -8.98 23.08
C LEU A 48 -15.23 -8.97 23.11
N GLN A 49 -15.80 -9.13 24.30
CA GLN A 49 -17.25 -9.08 24.55
C GLN A 49 -17.61 -7.84 25.37
N LEU A 50 -18.48 -7.01 24.80
CA LEU A 50 -18.97 -5.78 25.40
C LEU A 50 -20.51 -5.66 25.26
N ASP A 51 -21.19 -6.80 25.27
CA ASP A 51 -22.63 -6.86 25.19
C ASP A 51 -23.29 -6.43 26.51
N PHE A 52 -24.52 -5.88 26.43
CA PHE A 52 -25.32 -5.42 27.59
C PHE A 52 -24.63 -4.36 28.47
N GLN A 53 -23.71 -3.55 27.91
CA GLN A 53 -22.98 -2.54 28.67
C GLN A 53 -23.61 -1.13 28.62
N ASN A 54 -24.73 -0.94 27.93
CA ASN A 54 -25.36 0.36 27.73
C ASN A 54 -24.45 1.40 27.04
N ILE A 55 -23.66 0.94 26.05
CA ILE A 55 -22.71 1.75 25.30
C ILE A 55 -23.46 2.57 24.24
N LEU A 56 -23.21 3.89 24.21
CA LEU A 56 -23.76 4.81 23.22
C LEU A 56 -22.81 5.04 22.03
N ARG A 57 -21.51 5.12 22.32
CA ARG A 57 -20.45 5.35 21.33
C ARG A 57 -19.37 4.28 21.41
N ILE A 58 -18.94 3.82 20.27
CA ILE A 58 -17.76 2.96 20.15
C ILE A 58 -16.52 3.84 20.19
N ASP A 59 -15.65 3.63 21.17
CA ASP A 59 -14.43 4.40 21.36
C ASP A 59 -13.34 3.54 22.05
N ASN A 60 -12.09 4.03 22.06
CA ASN A 60 -10.98 3.46 22.81
C ASN A 60 -10.57 2.02 22.42
N LEU A 61 -10.97 1.52 21.24
CA LEU A 61 -10.62 0.20 20.74
C LEU A 61 -9.29 0.14 19.95
N TRP A 62 -8.65 1.27 19.71
CA TRP A 62 -7.43 1.37 18.92
C TRP A 62 -6.24 0.56 19.48
N GLN A 63 -6.30 0.18 20.76
CA GLN A 63 -5.27 -0.61 21.45
C GLN A 63 -5.32 -2.11 21.12
N PHE A 64 -6.41 -2.59 20.51
CA PHE A 64 -6.65 -4.01 20.22
C PHE A 64 -6.20 -4.36 18.79
N GLU A 65 -4.92 -4.22 18.50
CA GLU A 65 -4.36 -4.36 17.15
C GLU A 65 -4.64 -5.72 16.47
N ASN A 66 -4.70 -6.81 17.26
CA ASN A 66 -4.88 -8.18 16.75
C ASN A 66 -6.29 -8.74 16.95
N LEU A 67 -7.27 -7.91 17.30
CA LEU A 67 -8.63 -8.35 17.56
C LEU A 67 -9.27 -8.98 16.32
N GLN A 68 -9.79 -10.19 16.47
CA GLN A 68 -10.46 -10.95 15.42
C GLN A 68 -11.98 -11.02 15.63
N LYS A 69 -12.44 -10.97 16.86
CA LYS A 69 -13.85 -11.07 17.22
C LYS A 69 -14.28 -9.98 18.18
N LEU A 70 -15.34 -9.24 17.80
CA LEU A 70 -15.89 -8.15 18.61
C LEU A 70 -17.42 -8.30 18.77
N GLN A 71 -17.90 -8.32 20.00
CA GLN A 71 -19.31 -8.35 20.36
C GLN A 71 -19.72 -7.03 21.02
N LEU A 72 -20.61 -6.32 20.37
CA LEU A 72 -21.18 -5.04 20.83
C LEU A 72 -22.73 -5.07 20.81
N ASN A 73 -23.29 -6.27 20.76
CA ASN A 73 -24.73 -6.46 20.70
C ASN A 73 -25.43 -6.04 22.00
N ASN A 74 -26.73 -5.76 21.93
CA ASN A 74 -27.55 -5.34 23.07
C ASN A 74 -27.00 -4.09 23.81
N ASN A 75 -26.62 -3.08 23.05
CA ASN A 75 -26.24 -1.75 23.52
C ASN A 75 -27.21 -0.68 22.97
N ILE A 76 -26.85 0.57 23.06
CA ILE A 76 -27.62 1.72 22.55
C ILE A 76 -26.84 2.50 21.48
N ILE A 77 -25.94 1.84 20.77
CA ILE A 77 -25.06 2.44 19.76
C ILE A 77 -25.90 3.01 18.61
N GLU A 78 -25.62 4.26 18.25
CA GLU A 78 -26.31 4.97 17.16
C GLU A 78 -25.47 5.03 15.88
N ARG A 79 -24.14 5.03 16.00
CA ARG A 79 -23.22 5.13 14.86
C ARG A 79 -22.12 4.08 14.93
N ILE A 80 -21.70 3.60 13.77
CA ILE A 80 -20.55 2.71 13.64
C ILE A 80 -19.32 3.59 13.44
N GLU A 81 -18.49 3.71 14.48
CA GLU A 81 -17.26 4.50 14.51
C GLU A 81 -16.23 3.84 15.42
N GLY A 82 -14.97 4.30 15.41
CA GLY A 82 -13.93 3.81 16.33
C GLY A 82 -13.42 2.39 16.05
N LEU A 83 -13.67 1.84 14.84
CA LEU A 83 -13.26 0.51 14.41
C LEU A 83 -12.07 0.55 13.42
N GLU A 84 -11.56 1.72 13.08
CA GLU A 84 -10.64 1.95 11.95
C GLU A 84 -9.32 1.19 12.10
N ASN A 85 -8.87 0.94 13.33
CA ASN A 85 -7.62 0.24 13.62
C ASN A 85 -7.76 -1.29 13.72
N LEU A 86 -8.98 -1.83 13.70
CA LEU A 86 -9.26 -3.25 13.89
C LEU A 86 -9.14 -4.04 12.58
N THR A 87 -8.05 -3.88 11.86
CA THR A 87 -7.83 -4.44 10.50
C THR A 87 -7.81 -5.97 10.44
N HIS A 88 -7.62 -6.64 11.58
CA HIS A 88 -7.63 -8.10 11.69
C HIS A 88 -9.01 -8.69 12.04
N LEU A 89 -10.05 -7.83 12.17
CA LEU A 89 -11.36 -8.27 12.58
C LEU A 89 -12.00 -9.18 11.53
N VAL A 90 -12.48 -10.35 11.97
CA VAL A 90 -13.13 -11.38 11.16
C VAL A 90 -14.63 -11.47 11.46
N TRP A 91 -15.02 -11.23 12.70
CA TRP A 91 -16.39 -11.36 13.18
C TRP A 91 -16.80 -10.13 13.99
N LEU A 92 -17.93 -9.51 13.63
CA LEU A 92 -18.47 -8.31 14.28
C LEU A 92 -19.99 -8.45 14.51
N ASP A 93 -20.40 -8.34 15.76
CA ASP A 93 -21.82 -8.31 16.13
C ASP A 93 -22.22 -6.96 16.73
N LEU A 94 -23.04 -6.23 16.00
CA LEU A 94 -23.65 -4.95 16.36
C LEU A 94 -25.18 -5.07 16.46
N SER A 95 -25.71 -6.27 16.59
CA SER A 95 -27.16 -6.49 16.66
C SER A 95 -27.79 -5.89 17.94
N PHE A 96 -29.08 -5.59 17.88
CA PHE A 96 -29.83 -5.00 18.98
C PHE A 96 -29.24 -3.67 19.47
N ASN A 97 -29.06 -2.73 18.54
CA ASN A 97 -28.63 -1.37 18.78
C ASN A 97 -29.60 -0.35 18.12
N ASN A 98 -29.22 0.91 18.03
CA ASN A 98 -30.01 1.98 17.42
C ASN A 98 -29.39 2.51 16.12
N ILE A 99 -28.59 1.72 15.41
CA ILE A 99 -27.83 2.13 14.22
C ILE A 99 -28.80 2.42 13.06
N GLU A 100 -28.65 3.59 12.45
CA GLU A 100 -29.50 4.05 11.34
C GLU A 100 -28.82 3.91 9.96
N ALA A 101 -27.48 3.97 9.92
CA ALA A 101 -26.69 3.86 8.69
C ALA A 101 -25.51 2.92 8.87
N ILE A 102 -25.12 2.25 7.79
CA ILE A 102 -23.89 1.45 7.73
C ILE A 102 -22.75 2.40 7.33
N GLU A 103 -21.78 2.57 8.22
CA GLU A 103 -20.62 3.44 8.04
C GLU A 103 -19.42 2.92 8.86
N GLY A 104 -18.21 3.47 8.68
CA GLY A 104 -17.06 3.18 9.55
C GLY A 104 -16.48 1.76 9.42
N LEU A 105 -16.75 1.05 8.31
CA LEU A 105 -16.28 -0.32 8.06
C LEU A 105 -15.19 -0.40 6.98
N ASP A 106 -14.68 0.73 6.49
CA ASP A 106 -13.83 0.81 5.30
C ASP A 106 -12.46 0.13 5.45
N THR A 107 -11.99 -0.06 6.68
CA THR A 107 -10.70 -0.70 6.98
C THR A 107 -10.81 -2.19 7.30
N LEU A 108 -12.03 -2.72 7.45
CA LEU A 108 -12.28 -4.08 7.92
C LEU A 108 -12.24 -5.10 6.77
N VAL A 109 -11.18 -5.10 5.99
CA VAL A 109 -11.01 -5.91 4.77
C VAL A 109 -11.00 -7.43 5.03
N ASN A 110 -10.80 -7.86 6.26
CA ASN A 110 -10.77 -9.26 6.66
C ASN A 110 -12.11 -9.76 7.25
N LEU A 111 -13.13 -8.90 7.34
CA LEU A 111 -14.40 -9.25 7.95
C LEU A 111 -15.15 -10.29 7.12
N GLU A 112 -15.53 -11.40 7.77
CA GLU A 112 -16.26 -12.52 7.16
C GLU A 112 -17.71 -12.60 7.65
N ASP A 113 -17.97 -12.22 8.90
CA ASP A 113 -19.30 -12.28 9.52
C ASP A 113 -19.65 -10.92 10.14
N LEU A 114 -20.76 -10.35 9.66
CA LEU A 114 -21.31 -9.09 10.15
C LEU A 114 -22.78 -9.23 10.52
N SER A 115 -23.08 -9.01 11.80
CA SER A 115 -24.45 -8.96 12.31
C SER A 115 -24.86 -7.52 12.67
N LEU A 116 -25.90 -7.04 12.01
CA LEU A 116 -26.54 -5.73 12.20
C LEU A 116 -28.04 -5.87 12.43
N SER A 117 -28.50 -7.05 12.84
CA SER A 117 -29.93 -7.32 13.07
C SER A 117 -30.51 -6.50 14.21
N ASN A 118 -31.81 -6.21 14.16
CA ASN A 118 -32.51 -5.44 15.19
C ASN A 118 -31.89 -4.04 15.41
N ASN A 119 -31.78 -3.30 14.33
CA ASN A 119 -31.35 -1.92 14.27
C ASN A 119 -32.40 -1.06 13.53
N ARG A 120 -32.02 0.13 13.06
CA ARG A 120 -32.90 1.05 12.32
C ARG A 120 -32.41 1.34 10.90
N ILE A 121 -31.64 0.43 10.33
CA ILE A 121 -30.98 0.58 9.02
C ILE A 121 -32.02 0.55 7.91
N SER A 122 -31.99 1.55 7.04
CA SER A 122 -32.93 1.68 5.91
C SER A 122 -32.28 1.34 4.56
N LYS A 123 -30.96 1.31 4.45
CA LYS A 123 -30.22 1.12 3.21
C LYS A 123 -29.02 0.21 3.41
N MET A 124 -28.77 -0.64 2.42
CA MET A 124 -27.58 -1.49 2.33
C MET A 124 -26.54 -0.79 1.43
N ASP A 125 -25.60 -0.10 2.01
CA ASP A 125 -24.46 0.52 1.32
C ASP A 125 -23.23 0.56 2.21
N SER A 126 -22.14 1.19 1.75
CA SER A 126 -20.91 1.38 2.53
C SER A 126 -20.28 0.09 3.08
N LEU A 127 -20.45 -1.03 2.37
CA LEU A 127 -19.83 -2.32 2.67
C LEU A 127 -18.69 -2.67 1.70
N ASP A 128 -18.30 -1.77 0.79
CA ASP A 128 -17.44 -2.04 -0.37
C ASP A 128 -16.08 -2.64 -0.01
N ALA A 129 -15.53 -2.31 1.16
CA ALA A 129 -14.27 -2.84 1.65
C ALA A 129 -14.35 -4.31 2.11
N LEU A 130 -15.54 -4.84 2.37
CA LEU A 130 -15.75 -6.15 2.98
C LEU A 130 -15.69 -7.29 1.95
N VAL A 131 -14.58 -7.40 1.23
CA VAL A 131 -14.41 -8.34 0.11
C VAL A 131 -14.49 -9.82 0.50
N LYS A 132 -14.25 -10.14 1.77
CA LYS A 132 -14.30 -11.51 2.34
C LYS A 132 -15.62 -11.86 3.00
N LEU A 133 -16.61 -10.97 2.98
CA LEU A 133 -17.88 -11.14 3.69
C LEU A 133 -18.61 -12.39 3.23
N GLN A 134 -18.89 -13.29 4.18
CA GLN A 134 -19.56 -14.58 3.96
C GLN A 134 -20.98 -14.60 4.57
N VAL A 135 -21.14 -13.93 5.71
CA VAL A 135 -22.40 -13.88 6.46
C VAL A 135 -22.78 -12.43 6.71
N LEU A 136 -23.97 -12.04 6.29
CA LEU A 136 -24.55 -10.72 6.54
C LEU A 136 -25.94 -10.87 7.14
N SER A 137 -26.12 -10.38 8.35
CA SER A 137 -27.40 -10.40 9.05
C SER A 137 -27.94 -8.99 9.25
N LEU A 138 -29.03 -8.68 8.58
CA LEU A 138 -29.74 -7.39 8.60
C LEU A 138 -31.22 -7.55 8.98
N GLY A 139 -31.59 -8.66 9.61
CA GLY A 139 -32.97 -8.92 10.04
C GLY A 139 -33.53 -7.86 10.98
N ASN A 140 -34.84 -7.61 10.92
CA ASN A 140 -35.52 -6.62 11.77
C ASN A 140 -34.90 -5.22 11.70
N ASN A 141 -34.82 -4.68 10.50
CA ASN A 141 -34.41 -3.32 10.18
C ASN A 141 -35.52 -2.62 9.39
N GLN A 142 -35.22 -1.52 8.71
CA GLN A 142 -36.19 -0.69 7.96
C GLN A 142 -35.94 -0.71 6.44
N ILE A 143 -35.29 -1.76 5.93
CA ILE A 143 -34.93 -1.89 4.51
C ILE A 143 -36.20 -2.17 3.70
N SER A 144 -36.55 -1.29 2.75
CA SER A 144 -37.78 -1.37 1.97
C SER A 144 -37.57 -1.55 0.47
N ASN A 145 -36.43 -1.11 -0.08
CA ASN A 145 -36.17 -1.13 -1.51
C ASN A 145 -35.47 -2.44 -1.94
N ILE A 146 -36.17 -3.27 -2.70
CA ILE A 146 -35.67 -4.56 -3.20
C ILE A 146 -34.45 -4.38 -4.14
N MET A 147 -34.36 -3.25 -4.84
CA MET A 147 -33.23 -2.99 -5.73
C MET A 147 -31.89 -2.84 -4.97
N ASN A 148 -31.91 -2.55 -3.67
CA ASN A 148 -30.72 -2.51 -2.85
C ASN A 148 -30.01 -3.88 -2.76
N VAL A 149 -30.71 -4.97 -2.98
CA VAL A 149 -30.12 -6.32 -3.04
C VAL A 149 -29.08 -6.45 -4.14
N ILE A 150 -29.24 -5.72 -5.25
CA ILE A 150 -28.31 -5.73 -6.38
C ILE A 150 -26.90 -5.28 -5.92
N TYR A 151 -26.82 -4.37 -4.97
CA TYR A 151 -25.54 -3.94 -4.37
C TYR A 151 -24.74 -5.12 -3.78
N LEU A 152 -25.41 -6.12 -3.22
CA LEU A 152 -24.76 -7.27 -2.61
C LEU A 152 -24.13 -8.25 -3.63
N ARG A 153 -24.38 -8.10 -4.93
CA ARG A 153 -23.77 -8.94 -5.99
C ARG A 153 -22.25 -8.83 -6.08
N GLN A 154 -21.68 -7.74 -5.60
CA GLN A 154 -20.22 -7.53 -5.59
C GLN A 154 -19.51 -8.47 -4.60
N PHE A 155 -20.20 -8.96 -3.57
CA PHE A 155 -19.61 -9.81 -2.52
C PHE A 155 -19.62 -11.28 -2.96
N LYS A 156 -18.57 -11.72 -3.65
CA LYS A 156 -18.46 -13.07 -4.22
C LYS A 156 -18.35 -14.17 -3.16
N CYS A 157 -17.94 -13.81 -1.95
CA CYS A 157 -17.86 -14.75 -0.81
C CYS A 157 -19.17 -14.87 -0.02
N LEU A 158 -20.18 -14.03 -0.26
CA LEU A 158 -21.43 -14.03 0.50
C LEU A 158 -22.21 -15.32 0.28
N ARG A 159 -22.50 -16.04 1.37
CA ARG A 159 -23.22 -17.32 1.37
C ARG A 159 -24.49 -17.28 2.19
N THR A 160 -24.53 -16.45 3.22
CA THR A 160 -25.67 -16.33 4.14
C THR A 160 -26.14 -14.89 4.23
N LEU A 161 -27.42 -14.66 4.00
CA LEU A 161 -28.08 -13.36 4.11
C LEU A 161 -29.36 -13.48 4.93
N SER A 162 -29.55 -12.62 5.89
CA SER A 162 -30.83 -12.50 6.59
C SER A 162 -31.38 -11.07 6.45
N LEU A 163 -32.60 -10.98 5.91
CA LEU A 163 -33.38 -9.75 5.72
C LEU A 163 -34.78 -9.89 6.34
N ALA A 164 -35.07 -10.98 7.04
CA ALA A 164 -36.36 -11.23 7.67
C ALA A 164 -36.76 -10.09 8.61
N GLY A 165 -38.04 -9.74 8.66
CA GLY A 165 -38.52 -8.64 9.51
C GLY A 165 -38.25 -7.24 8.98
N ASN A 166 -37.77 -7.11 7.73
CA ASN A 166 -37.71 -5.85 7.01
C ASN A 166 -38.93 -5.68 6.09
N PRO A 167 -39.36 -4.44 5.75
CA PRO A 167 -40.42 -4.21 4.79
C PRO A 167 -40.19 -4.90 3.43
N ILE A 168 -38.93 -5.02 2.99
CA ILE A 168 -38.57 -5.72 1.75
C ILE A 168 -39.00 -7.20 1.75
N ALA A 169 -38.98 -7.86 2.91
CA ALA A 169 -39.30 -9.29 3.03
C ALA A 169 -40.80 -9.59 2.89
N GLU A 170 -41.66 -8.56 2.97
CA GLU A 170 -43.12 -8.66 2.78
C GLU A 170 -43.51 -8.62 1.29
N ALA A 171 -42.59 -8.24 0.38
CA ALA A 171 -42.87 -8.21 -1.06
C ALA A 171 -43.09 -9.62 -1.60
N GLU A 172 -44.15 -9.79 -2.43
CA GLU A 172 -44.53 -11.08 -3.01
C GLU A 172 -43.40 -11.76 -3.78
N GLU A 173 -42.56 -10.97 -4.46
CA GLU A 173 -41.43 -11.47 -5.25
C GLU A 173 -40.10 -11.52 -4.50
N TYR A 174 -40.06 -11.21 -3.20
CA TYR A 174 -38.84 -11.07 -2.39
C TYR A 174 -37.86 -12.24 -2.59
N LYS A 175 -38.28 -13.45 -2.34
CA LYS A 175 -37.41 -14.63 -2.45
C LYS A 175 -36.94 -14.88 -3.88
N MET A 176 -37.86 -14.77 -4.85
CA MET A 176 -37.52 -14.98 -6.26
C MET A 176 -36.52 -13.96 -6.77
N PHE A 177 -36.67 -12.71 -6.36
CA PHE A 177 -35.71 -11.65 -6.69
C PHE A 177 -34.33 -11.96 -6.12
N ILE A 178 -34.23 -12.29 -4.82
CA ILE A 178 -32.95 -12.60 -4.19
C ILE A 178 -32.27 -13.81 -4.83
N TYR A 179 -33.00 -14.89 -5.08
CA TYR A 179 -32.51 -16.10 -5.74
C TYR A 179 -31.96 -15.81 -7.14
N ALA A 180 -32.63 -14.94 -7.88
CA ALA A 180 -32.23 -14.57 -9.23
C ALA A 180 -30.97 -13.70 -9.25
N TYR A 181 -30.91 -12.73 -8.35
CA TYR A 181 -29.85 -11.71 -8.35
C TYR A 181 -28.64 -12.06 -7.51
N LEU A 182 -28.75 -12.98 -6.55
CA LEU A 182 -27.64 -13.47 -5.71
C LEU A 182 -27.45 -14.99 -5.90
N PRO A 183 -26.92 -15.44 -7.04
CA PRO A 183 -26.83 -16.86 -7.39
C PRO A 183 -25.93 -17.67 -6.45
N ASP A 184 -24.91 -17.03 -5.85
CA ASP A 184 -23.95 -17.67 -4.97
C ASP A 184 -24.44 -17.82 -3.51
N LEU A 185 -25.62 -17.26 -3.20
CA LEU A 185 -26.22 -17.33 -1.88
C LEU A 185 -26.70 -18.75 -1.59
N VAL A 186 -26.41 -19.28 -0.41
CA VAL A 186 -26.79 -20.63 0.03
C VAL A 186 -27.93 -20.59 1.03
N TYR A 187 -27.92 -19.62 1.94
CA TYR A 187 -28.94 -19.45 2.97
C TYR A 187 -29.57 -18.07 2.91
N LEU A 188 -30.90 -18.03 2.90
CA LEU A 188 -31.70 -16.82 3.05
C LEU A 188 -32.63 -16.97 4.24
N ASP A 189 -32.61 -16.00 5.16
CA ASP A 189 -33.45 -15.98 6.37
C ASP A 189 -33.39 -17.31 7.14
N PHE A 190 -32.18 -17.80 7.36
CA PHE A 190 -31.89 -19.07 8.06
C PHE A 190 -32.42 -20.33 7.38
N ARG A 191 -32.82 -20.24 6.11
CA ARG A 191 -33.31 -21.40 5.31
C ARG A 191 -32.38 -21.65 4.14
N HIS A 192 -32.04 -22.90 3.94
CA HIS A 192 -31.33 -23.33 2.73
C HIS A 192 -32.12 -23.02 1.47
N ILE A 193 -31.51 -22.49 0.45
CA ILE A 193 -32.15 -22.17 -0.83
C ILE A 193 -32.09 -23.41 -1.71
N ASP A 194 -33.27 -23.81 -2.22
CA ASP A 194 -33.38 -24.92 -3.17
C ASP A 194 -32.84 -24.50 -4.54
N GLU A 195 -32.00 -25.34 -5.14
CA GLU A 195 -31.42 -25.08 -6.46
C GLU A 195 -32.46 -25.01 -7.57
N GLN A 196 -33.56 -25.79 -7.48
CA GLN A 196 -34.66 -25.69 -8.44
C GLN A 196 -35.36 -24.33 -8.37
N ALA A 197 -35.54 -23.79 -7.17
CA ALA A 197 -36.10 -22.47 -6.97
C ALA A 197 -35.18 -21.36 -7.55
N LYS A 198 -33.84 -21.50 -7.45
CA LYS A 198 -32.88 -20.60 -8.09
C LYS A 198 -33.00 -20.63 -9.62
N GLU A 199 -33.10 -21.81 -10.25
CA GLU A 199 -33.23 -21.92 -11.70
C GLU A 199 -34.52 -21.30 -12.19
N ILE A 200 -35.66 -21.51 -11.51
CA ILE A 200 -36.93 -20.87 -11.85
C ILE A 200 -36.82 -19.34 -11.74
N ALA A 201 -36.20 -18.84 -10.69
CA ALA A 201 -35.99 -17.41 -10.47
C ALA A 201 -35.11 -16.79 -11.56
N LYS A 202 -34.04 -17.49 -11.94
CA LYS A 202 -33.12 -17.08 -13.01
C LYS A 202 -33.81 -16.98 -14.36
N ILE A 203 -34.62 -17.97 -14.73
CA ILE A 203 -35.40 -17.96 -15.98
C ILE A 203 -36.37 -16.77 -15.99
N LYS A 204 -37.07 -16.51 -14.89
CA LYS A 204 -38.02 -15.41 -14.77
C LYS A 204 -37.37 -14.03 -14.97
N HIS A 205 -36.15 -13.85 -14.49
CA HIS A 205 -35.41 -12.56 -14.52
C HIS A 205 -34.27 -12.53 -15.54
N GLN A 206 -34.20 -13.50 -16.47
CA GLN A 206 -33.08 -13.74 -17.38
C GLN A 206 -32.61 -12.45 -18.10
N TYR A 207 -33.57 -11.73 -18.73
CA TYR A 207 -33.23 -10.53 -19.49
C TYR A 207 -32.53 -9.45 -18.62
N SER A 208 -33.12 -9.16 -17.47
CA SER A 208 -32.57 -8.14 -16.55
C SER A 208 -31.23 -8.55 -15.96
N ILE A 209 -31.06 -9.85 -15.72
CA ILE A 209 -29.75 -10.39 -15.23
C ILE A 209 -28.70 -10.29 -16.33
N ASP A 210 -29.00 -10.58 -17.57
CA ASP A 210 -28.07 -10.50 -18.68
C ASP A 210 -27.65 -9.06 -18.95
N GLU A 211 -28.58 -8.11 -18.90
CA GLU A 211 -28.25 -6.67 -18.97
C GLU A 211 -27.36 -6.22 -17.81
N LEU A 212 -27.65 -6.69 -16.59
CA LEU A 212 -26.85 -6.38 -15.42
C LEU A 212 -25.43 -6.94 -15.52
N LYS A 213 -25.30 -8.21 -15.93
CA LYS A 213 -23.99 -8.85 -16.16
C LYS A 213 -23.18 -8.12 -17.22
N HIS A 214 -23.84 -7.64 -18.29
CA HIS A 214 -23.16 -6.86 -19.32
C HIS A 214 -22.60 -5.55 -18.76
N ARG A 215 -23.38 -4.82 -17.95
CA ARG A 215 -22.92 -3.60 -17.28
C ARG A 215 -21.80 -3.88 -16.28
N GLU A 216 -21.91 -4.98 -15.50
CA GLU A 216 -20.86 -5.41 -14.56
C GLU A 216 -19.55 -5.72 -15.30
N ALA A 217 -19.64 -6.45 -16.44
CA ALA A 217 -18.47 -6.77 -17.26
C ALA A 217 -17.83 -5.52 -17.87
N GLN A 218 -18.62 -4.57 -18.37
CA GLN A 218 -18.10 -3.30 -18.86
C GLN A 218 -17.43 -2.47 -17.77
N ARG A 219 -18.04 -2.40 -16.58
CA ARG A 219 -17.45 -1.71 -15.42
C ARG A 219 -16.14 -2.35 -15.02
N GLN A 220 -16.10 -3.68 -14.95
CA GLN A 220 -14.90 -4.44 -14.58
C GLN A 220 -13.77 -4.22 -15.61
N ALA A 221 -14.09 -4.33 -16.90
CA ALA A 221 -13.13 -4.08 -17.98
C ALA A 221 -12.55 -2.64 -17.92
N ARG A 222 -13.38 -1.64 -17.58
CA ARG A 222 -12.92 -0.26 -17.40
C ARG A 222 -11.99 -0.14 -16.19
N LEU A 223 -12.34 -0.74 -15.05
CA LEU A 223 -11.49 -0.71 -13.85
C LEU A 223 -10.15 -1.41 -14.07
N GLU A 224 -10.15 -2.53 -14.79
CA GLU A 224 -8.93 -3.24 -15.18
C GLU A 224 -8.06 -2.42 -16.13
N ALA A 225 -8.67 -1.74 -17.11
CA ALA A 225 -7.96 -0.85 -18.01
C ALA A 225 -7.36 0.36 -17.27
N GLU A 226 -8.12 0.99 -16.36
CA GLU A 226 -7.63 2.10 -15.52
C GLU A 226 -6.51 1.64 -14.58
N LYS A 227 -6.58 0.42 -14.06
CA LYS A 227 -5.53 -0.19 -13.24
C LYS A 227 -4.27 -0.45 -14.06
N ALA A 228 -4.41 -1.07 -15.22
CA ALA A 228 -3.30 -1.35 -16.13
C ALA A 228 -2.60 -0.06 -16.59
N GLU A 229 -3.36 1.00 -16.87
CA GLU A 229 -2.79 2.30 -17.23
C GLU A 229 -2.02 2.94 -16.06
N ARG A 230 -2.54 2.85 -14.84
CA ARG A 230 -1.82 3.34 -13.65
C ARG A 230 -0.54 2.54 -13.39
N GLU A 231 -0.56 1.21 -13.55
CA GLU A 231 0.61 0.36 -13.39
C GLU A 231 1.67 0.70 -14.45
N LYS A 232 1.25 0.87 -15.70
CA LYS A 232 2.12 1.30 -16.80
C LYS A 232 2.76 2.67 -16.52
N LEU A 233 1.97 3.63 -16.08
CA LEU A 233 2.48 4.98 -15.75
C LEU A 233 3.45 4.93 -14.57
N ALA A 234 3.18 4.10 -13.55
CA ALA A 234 4.09 3.89 -12.43
C ALA A 234 5.42 3.26 -12.87
N GLU A 235 5.39 2.31 -13.80
CA GLU A 235 6.59 1.71 -14.40
C GLU A 235 7.42 2.75 -15.17
N HIS A 236 6.78 3.57 -16.01
CA HIS A 236 7.45 4.66 -16.72
C HIS A 236 8.09 5.68 -15.77
N LYS A 237 7.42 5.96 -14.64
CA LYS A 237 7.94 6.86 -13.62
C LYS A 237 9.18 6.26 -12.93
N MET A 238 9.15 4.99 -12.59
CA MET A 238 10.31 4.29 -12.01
C MET A 238 11.48 4.19 -12.98
N ALA A 239 11.21 4.15 -14.28
CA ALA A 239 12.21 4.15 -15.33
C ALA A 239 12.71 5.55 -15.71
N PHE A 240 12.13 6.63 -15.16
CA PHE A 240 12.40 8.04 -15.47
C PHE A 240 12.13 8.41 -16.93
N ILE A 241 11.08 7.85 -17.54
CA ILE A 241 10.75 8.03 -18.96
C ILE A 241 9.31 8.47 -19.20
N GLU A 242 8.66 9.04 -18.20
CA GLU A 242 7.29 9.54 -18.30
C GLU A 242 7.14 10.45 -19.51
N HIS A 243 6.06 10.23 -20.27
CA HIS A 243 5.71 11.05 -21.44
C HIS A 243 6.76 11.09 -22.58
N LEU A 244 7.67 10.10 -22.65
CA LEU A 244 8.63 9.97 -23.75
C LEU A 244 8.24 8.85 -24.73
N ASP A 245 7.12 8.19 -24.54
CA ASP A 245 6.59 7.12 -25.40
C ASP A 245 5.83 7.64 -26.64
N GLY A 246 5.96 8.94 -26.95
CA GLY A 246 5.29 9.56 -28.09
C GLY A 246 5.68 11.03 -28.30
N SER A 247 4.74 11.81 -28.81
CA SER A 247 4.98 13.22 -29.19
C SER A 247 4.78 14.22 -28.04
N PHE A 248 4.51 13.78 -26.83
CA PHE A 248 4.13 14.69 -25.73
C PHE A 248 5.15 15.82 -25.49
N LEU A 249 6.45 15.50 -25.44
CA LEU A 249 7.49 16.52 -25.25
C LEU A 249 7.51 17.51 -26.40
N PHE A 250 7.43 17.02 -27.63
CA PHE A 250 7.38 17.88 -28.82
C PHE A 250 6.13 18.78 -28.79
N ASP A 251 4.96 18.21 -28.55
CA ASP A 251 3.71 18.96 -28.52
C ASP A 251 3.70 19.98 -27.36
N SER A 252 4.37 19.69 -26.24
CA SER A 252 4.52 20.62 -25.11
C SER A 252 5.37 21.84 -25.44
N MET A 253 6.31 21.76 -26.41
CA MET A 253 7.09 22.89 -26.86
C MET A 253 6.21 23.93 -27.55
N TYR A 254 5.21 23.47 -28.30
CA TYR A 254 4.28 24.32 -29.06
C TYR A 254 3.04 24.76 -28.26
N SER A 255 2.76 24.16 -27.11
CA SER A 255 1.56 24.48 -26.31
C SER A 255 1.54 25.94 -25.81
N GLU A 256 2.71 26.49 -25.51
CA GLU A 256 2.90 27.87 -25.02
C GLU A 256 3.58 28.79 -26.05
N ASP A 257 3.94 28.27 -27.22
CA ASP A 257 4.63 28.99 -28.26
C ASP A 257 3.64 29.67 -29.24
N VAL A 258 3.22 30.86 -28.86
CA VAL A 258 2.27 31.65 -29.67
C VAL A 258 2.89 32.03 -31.03
N GLU A 259 4.16 32.40 -31.07
CA GLU A 259 4.83 32.84 -32.29
C GLU A 259 5.10 31.64 -33.21
N GLY A 260 5.56 30.52 -32.72
CA GLY A 260 5.76 29.28 -33.49
C GLY A 260 4.46 28.78 -34.13
N ASN A 261 3.34 28.85 -33.38
CA ASN A 261 2.03 28.48 -33.93
C ASN A 261 1.60 29.41 -35.08
N LYS A 262 1.89 30.72 -35.01
CA LYS A 262 1.66 31.64 -36.15
C LYS A 262 2.58 31.35 -37.34
N LEU A 263 3.86 31.07 -37.08
CA LEU A 263 4.85 30.76 -38.10
C LEU A 263 4.55 29.45 -38.84
N SER A 264 3.80 28.53 -38.25
CA SER A 264 3.38 27.28 -38.90
C SER A 264 2.49 27.50 -40.15
N TYR A 265 1.84 28.66 -40.27
CA TYR A 265 1.03 29.03 -41.44
C TYR A 265 1.85 29.47 -42.65
N LEU A 266 3.17 29.64 -42.53
CA LEU A 266 4.02 30.04 -43.65
C LEU A 266 4.16 28.90 -44.69
N PRO A 267 4.17 29.22 -45.98
CA PRO A 267 4.36 28.24 -47.04
C PRO A 267 5.66 27.45 -46.87
N GLY A 268 5.57 26.12 -46.86
CA GLY A 268 6.69 25.19 -46.67
C GLY A 268 7.06 24.87 -45.22
N VAL A 269 6.49 25.57 -44.25
CA VAL A 269 6.75 25.26 -42.81
C VAL A 269 6.05 24.00 -42.39
N GLY A 270 4.89 23.66 -42.92
CA GLY A 270 4.15 22.45 -42.58
C GLY A 270 4.98 21.18 -42.78
N GLU A 271 5.59 20.99 -43.96
CA GLU A 271 6.47 19.83 -44.22
C GLU A 271 7.73 19.84 -43.35
N LEU A 272 8.31 21.03 -43.11
CA LEU A 272 9.47 21.18 -42.24
C LEU A 272 9.14 20.75 -40.81
N LEU A 273 7.98 21.18 -40.29
CA LEU A 273 7.52 20.87 -38.96
C LEU A 273 7.20 19.38 -38.78
N GLU A 274 6.56 18.76 -39.77
CA GLU A 274 6.26 17.32 -39.74
C GLU A 274 7.55 16.50 -39.73
N THR A 275 8.51 16.83 -40.58
CA THR A 275 9.83 16.17 -40.61
C THR A 275 10.59 16.36 -39.30
N TYR A 276 10.52 17.53 -38.70
CA TYR A 276 11.13 17.81 -37.39
C TYR A 276 10.46 16.99 -36.28
N LYS A 277 9.13 16.99 -36.22
CA LYS A 277 8.36 16.21 -35.26
C LYS A 277 8.70 14.73 -35.33
N ASP A 278 8.70 14.14 -36.53
CA ASP A 278 8.98 12.72 -36.72
C ASP A 278 10.37 12.34 -36.19
N LYS A 279 11.39 13.12 -36.54
CA LYS A 279 12.76 12.87 -36.06
C LYS A 279 12.89 13.07 -34.56
N PHE A 280 12.24 14.08 -34.01
CA PHE A 280 12.25 14.37 -32.58
C PHE A 280 11.59 13.25 -31.78
N VAL A 281 10.43 12.76 -32.22
CA VAL A 281 9.71 11.64 -31.58
C VAL A 281 10.54 10.37 -31.62
N ILE A 282 11.28 10.09 -32.68
CA ILE A 282 12.19 8.95 -32.75
C ILE A 282 13.27 9.04 -31.64
N ILE A 283 13.82 10.21 -31.38
CA ILE A 283 14.79 10.39 -30.30
C ILE A 283 14.12 10.15 -28.92
N CYS A 284 12.92 10.70 -28.71
CA CYS A 284 12.15 10.46 -27.48
C CYS A 284 11.91 8.96 -27.27
N LEU A 285 11.51 8.23 -28.30
CA LEU A 285 11.32 6.78 -28.24
C LEU A 285 12.64 6.04 -27.93
N ASN A 286 13.77 6.49 -28.46
CA ASN A 286 15.07 5.92 -28.12
C ASN A 286 15.43 6.11 -26.63
N ILE A 287 15.13 7.28 -26.07
CA ILE A 287 15.28 7.53 -24.61
C ILE A 287 14.35 6.60 -23.82
N PHE A 288 13.11 6.47 -24.27
CA PHE A 288 12.10 5.63 -23.64
C PHE A 288 12.52 4.16 -23.58
N GLU A 289 12.89 3.56 -24.72
CA GLU A 289 13.32 2.17 -24.80
C GLU A 289 14.60 1.91 -23.99
N TYR A 290 15.54 2.85 -24.07
CA TYR A 290 16.77 2.77 -23.28
C TYR A 290 16.48 2.84 -21.79
N GLY A 291 15.58 3.73 -21.35
CA GLY A 291 15.17 3.88 -19.96
C GLY A 291 14.52 2.61 -19.39
N LEU A 292 13.66 1.94 -20.16
CA LEU A 292 13.08 0.63 -19.78
C LEU A 292 14.17 -0.41 -19.58
N THR A 293 15.09 -0.52 -20.55
CA THR A 293 16.21 -1.49 -20.45
C THR A 293 17.10 -1.23 -19.23
N GLN A 294 17.39 0.03 -18.92
CA GLN A 294 18.18 0.38 -17.74
C GLN A 294 17.41 0.15 -16.44
N GLN A 295 16.11 0.32 -16.44
CA GLN A 295 15.28 -0.01 -15.27
C GLN A 295 15.30 -1.51 -14.95
N GLU A 296 15.23 -2.36 -15.96
CA GLU A 296 15.38 -3.81 -15.76
C GLU A 296 16.74 -4.18 -15.16
N LYS A 297 17.82 -3.55 -15.63
CA LYS A 297 19.16 -3.75 -15.06
C LYS A 297 19.26 -3.26 -13.61
N ARG A 298 18.74 -2.07 -13.31
CA ARG A 298 18.72 -1.54 -11.94
C ARG A 298 17.93 -2.46 -11.01
N LYS A 299 16.79 -2.97 -11.47
CA LYS A 299 15.96 -3.91 -10.71
C LYS A 299 16.71 -5.21 -10.46
N ALA A 300 17.34 -5.80 -11.47
CA ALA A 300 18.12 -7.04 -11.32
C ALA A 300 19.29 -6.86 -10.33
N GLU A 301 19.99 -5.72 -10.38
CA GLU A 301 21.05 -5.41 -9.42
C GLU A 301 20.53 -5.28 -7.99
N LEU A 302 19.37 -4.62 -7.81
CA LEU A 302 18.73 -4.50 -6.51
C LEU A 302 18.24 -5.85 -5.96
N ASP A 303 17.66 -6.69 -6.81
CA ASP A 303 17.20 -8.03 -6.43
C ASP A 303 18.38 -8.89 -6.00
N THR A 304 19.48 -8.92 -6.77
CA THR A 304 20.72 -9.62 -6.43
C THR A 304 21.31 -9.11 -5.10
N PHE A 305 21.34 -7.80 -4.90
CA PHE A 305 21.78 -7.20 -3.64
C PHE A 305 20.95 -7.68 -2.46
N ASN A 306 19.63 -7.63 -2.57
CA ASN A 306 18.71 -8.06 -1.51
C ASN A 306 18.87 -9.55 -1.20
N GLU A 307 19.05 -10.41 -2.21
CA GLU A 307 19.30 -11.84 -2.02
C GLU A 307 20.60 -12.06 -1.24
N CYS A 308 21.71 -11.43 -1.63
CA CYS A 308 22.99 -11.53 -0.92
C CYS A 308 22.90 -11.09 0.55
N ILE A 309 22.22 -9.97 0.82
CA ILE A 309 21.99 -9.47 2.19
C ILE A 309 21.17 -10.47 3.01
N GLN A 310 20.10 -11.00 2.45
CA GLN A 310 19.22 -11.96 3.12
C GLN A 310 19.95 -13.26 3.43
N GLU A 311 20.71 -13.80 2.49
CA GLU A 311 21.50 -15.02 2.67
C GLU A 311 22.54 -14.85 3.78
N ALA A 312 23.29 -13.75 3.78
CA ALA A 312 24.29 -13.46 4.81
C ALA A 312 23.67 -13.36 6.21
N ILE A 313 22.53 -12.67 6.34
CA ILE A 313 21.80 -12.54 7.61
C ILE A 313 21.27 -13.90 8.07
N GLN A 314 20.68 -14.70 7.19
CA GLN A 314 20.14 -16.02 7.53
C GLN A 314 21.23 -16.98 7.97
N GLU A 315 22.36 -17.01 7.28
CA GLU A 315 23.50 -17.84 7.66
C GLU A 315 24.04 -17.46 9.04
N ASN A 316 24.24 -16.17 9.29
CA ASN A 316 24.70 -15.64 10.57
C ASN A 316 23.72 -15.98 11.71
N GLN A 317 22.42 -15.79 11.49
CA GLN A 317 21.40 -16.16 12.46
C GLN A 317 21.38 -17.67 12.73
N GLY A 318 21.56 -18.49 11.71
CA GLY A 318 21.66 -19.95 11.85
C GLY A 318 22.84 -20.34 12.73
N GLN A 319 24.01 -19.77 12.48
CA GLN A 319 25.21 -19.99 13.30
C GLN A 319 25.02 -19.51 14.75
N GLY A 320 24.40 -18.34 14.94
CA GLY A 320 24.06 -17.81 16.26
C GLY A 320 23.13 -18.74 17.05
N LYS A 321 22.05 -19.22 16.43
CA LYS A 321 21.13 -20.18 17.04
C LYS A 321 21.81 -21.47 17.49
N LEU A 322 22.72 -22.01 16.68
CA LEU A 322 23.47 -23.23 17.03
C LEU A 322 24.39 -22.98 18.25
N LYS A 323 25.02 -21.81 18.34
CA LYS A 323 25.87 -21.47 19.50
C LYS A 323 25.04 -21.28 20.78
N VAL A 324 23.90 -20.61 20.67
CA VAL A 324 22.95 -20.43 21.78
C VAL A 324 22.42 -21.79 22.25
N ALA A 325 21.92 -22.65 21.37
CA ALA A 325 21.41 -23.95 21.74
C ALA A 325 22.45 -24.83 22.46
N LYS A 326 23.69 -24.83 21.96
CA LYS A 326 24.80 -25.55 22.62
C LYS A 326 25.13 -25.00 24.00
N PHE A 327 25.09 -23.67 24.15
CA PHE A 327 25.25 -23.02 25.44
C PHE A 327 24.11 -23.37 26.41
N GLU A 328 22.87 -23.27 25.97
CA GLU A 328 21.69 -23.59 26.81
C GLU A 328 21.72 -25.03 27.31
N GLU A 329 22.09 -26.01 26.47
CA GLU A 329 22.26 -27.41 26.88
C GLU A 329 23.32 -27.54 27.99
N LYS A 330 24.51 -26.93 27.83
CA LYS A 330 25.58 -26.94 28.81
C LYS A 330 25.17 -26.22 30.09
N HIS A 331 24.56 -25.04 29.96
CA HIS A 331 24.11 -24.22 31.08
C HIS A 331 23.09 -24.93 31.95
N LEU A 332 22.09 -25.59 31.33
CA LEU A 332 21.09 -26.39 32.03
C LEU A 332 21.74 -27.54 32.87
N LEU A 333 22.72 -28.23 32.27
CA LEU A 333 23.46 -29.27 32.96
C LEU A 333 24.22 -28.70 34.16
N ASN A 334 24.88 -27.57 34.02
CA ASN A 334 25.61 -26.92 35.09
C ASN A 334 24.69 -26.41 36.21
N LEU A 335 23.53 -25.83 35.86
CA LEU A 335 22.54 -25.39 36.86
C LEU A 335 21.98 -26.58 37.69
N ASN A 336 21.70 -27.71 37.04
CA ASN A 336 21.26 -28.92 37.76
C ASN A 336 22.37 -29.45 38.66
N ALA A 337 23.63 -29.44 38.21
CA ALA A 337 24.77 -29.86 39.01
C ALA A 337 25.05 -28.93 40.21
N ILE A 338 24.71 -27.62 40.11
CA ILE A 338 24.79 -26.68 41.23
C ILE A 338 23.71 -26.97 42.28
N ARG A 339 22.47 -27.27 41.83
CA ARG A 339 21.34 -27.59 42.74
C ARG A 339 21.52 -28.90 43.50
N GLU A 340 22.28 -29.84 42.95
CA GLU A 340 22.54 -31.15 43.59
C GLU A 340 23.81 -31.13 44.47
N GLU A 341 24.63 -30.08 44.42
CA GLU A 341 25.87 -29.97 45.16
C GLU A 341 25.63 -29.43 46.59
N SER A 342 26.32 -29.99 47.55
CA SER A 342 26.20 -29.62 48.97
C SER A 342 27.42 -28.92 49.54
N GLU A 343 28.54 -28.89 48.83
CA GLU A 343 29.80 -28.25 49.29
C GLU A 343 29.95 -26.86 48.72
N LEU A 344 29.96 -25.82 49.56
CA LEU A 344 30.08 -24.41 49.20
C LEU A 344 31.26 -24.10 48.23
N PRO A 345 32.51 -24.59 48.45
CA PRO A 345 33.61 -24.30 47.53
C PRO A 345 33.41 -24.87 46.14
N ASN A 346 32.69 -25.96 45.97
CA ASN A 346 32.34 -26.57 44.68
C ASN A 346 31.25 -25.77 43.97
N ILE A 347 30.27 -25.24 44.71
CA ILE A 347 29.22 -24.37 44.21
C ILE A 347 29.83 -23.07 43.64
N GLU A 348 30.67 -22.40 44.44
CA GLU A 348 31.36 -21.17 43.99
C GLU A 348 32.18 -21.40 42.71
N LYS A 349 32.89 -22.49 42.61
CA LYS A 349 33.64 -22.84 41.39
C LYS A 349 32.74 -23.03 40.19
N LYS A 350 31.60 -23.74 40.34
CA LYS A 350 30.65 -23.95 39.24
C LYS A 350 29.95 -22.66 38.80
N LEU A 351 29.66 -21.75 39.75
CA LEU A 351 29.09 -20.43 39.44
C LEU A 351 30.05 -19.61 38.61
N ILE A 352 31.35 -19.59 38.93
CA ILE A 352 32.39 -18.94 38.14
C ILE A 352 32.46 -19.55 36.74
N GLU A 353 32.45 -20.89 36.63
CA GLU A 353 32.42 -21.57 35.30
C GLU A 353 31.22 -21.17 34.48
N CYS A 354 30.01 -21.05 35.08
CA CYS A 354 28.80 -20.57 34.39
C CYS A 354 28.93 -19.13 33.94
N SER A 355 29.48 -18.23 34.76
CA SER A 355 29.71 -16.83 34.41
C SER A 355 30.71 -16.69 33.27
N ASP A 356 31.78 -17.51 33.27
CA ASP A 356 32.76 -17.56 32.18
C ASP A 356 32.12 -18.05 30.88
N ASP A 357 31.23 -19.07 30.93
CA ASP A 357 30.50 -19.59 29.78
C ASP A 357 29.54 -18.54 29.18
N ILE A 358 28.87 -17.74 30.02
CA ILE A 358 28.02 -16.61 29.57
C ILE A 358 28.87 -15.56 28.84
N THR A 359 30.03 -15.21 29.41
CA THR A 359 30.97 -14.27 28.81
C THR A 359 31.52 -14.79 27.47
N GLU A 360 31.85 -16.09 27.40
CA GLU A 360 32.29 -16.71 26.15
C GLU A 360 31.22 -16.66 25.08
N LEU A 361 29.95 -16.96 25.43
CA LEU A 361 28.81 -16.84 24.51
C LEU A 361 28.64 -15.42 23.99
N PHE A 362 28.70 -14.42 24.90
CA PHE A 362 28.65 -13.01 24.49
C PHE A 362 29.71 -12.69 23.45
N ASN A 363 30.96 -13.07 23.72
CA ASN A 363 32.08 -12.80 22.80
C ASN A 363 31.87 -13.52 21.44
N MET A 364 31.36 -14.76 21.44
CA MET A 364 31.07 -15.49 20.22
C MET A 364 29.96 -14.82 19.41
N LEU A 365 28.87 -14.40 20.05
CA LEU A 365 27.75 -13.74 19.36
C LEU A 365 28.15 -12.37 18.81
N MET A 366 28.92 -11.59 19.58
CA MET A 366 29.45 -10.30 19.13
C MET A 366 30.44 -10.47 17.97
N THR A 367 31.29 -11.50 18.00
CA THR A 367 32.19 -11.80 16.89
C THR A 367 31.44 -12.15 15.61
N LEU A 368 30.39 -12.97 15.70
CA LEU A 368 29.51 -13.26 14.57
C LEU A 368 28.85 -12.00 14.01
N GLU A 369 28.38 -11.11 14.89
CA GLU A 369 27.76 -9.85 14.45
C GLU A 369 28.79 -8.93 13.76
N MET A 370 30.00 -8.82 14.28
CA MET A 370 31.07 -8.04 13.63
C MET A 370 31.42 -8.60 12.24
N GLN A 371 31.55 -9.92 12.12
CA GLN A 371 31.80 -10.57 10.81
C GLN A 371 30.67 -10.31 9.83
N LEU A 372 29.41 -10.33 10.30
CA LEU A 372 28.26 -10.01 9.45
C LEU A 372 28.32 -8.53 9.00
N VAL A 373 28.62 -7.60 9.89
CA VAL A 373 28.74 -6.17 9.53
C VAL A 373 29.80 -5.97 8.45
N GLU A 374 30.97 -6.59 8.58
CA GLU A 374 32.05 -6.52 7.58
C GLU A 374 31.61 -7.09 6.23
N GLN A 375 30.92 -8.24 6.22
CA GLN A 375 30.39 -8.86 5.00
C GLN A 375 29.32 -8.01 4.34
N LEU A 376 28.39 -7.44 5.13
CA LEU A 376 27.33 -6.59 4.60
C LEU A 376 27.89 -5.25 4.08
N GLU A 377 28.88 -4.67 4.74
CA GLU A 377 29.58 -3.46 4.28
C GLU A 377 30.24 -3.70 2.91
N GLU A 378 30.92 -4.83 2.72
CA GLU A 378 31.50 -5.19 1.42
C GLU A 378 30.41 -5.34 0.35
N THR A 379 29.30 -6.02 0.66
CA THR A 379 28.17 -6.21 -0.25
C THR A 379 27.53 -4.86 -0.62
N ILE A 380 27.33 -3.96 0.35
CA ILE A 380 26.80 -2.61 0.12
C ILE A 380 27.76 -1.81 -0.78
N ASN A 381 29.06 -1.85 -0.53
CA ASN A 381 30.06 -1.13 -1.35
C ASN A 381 30.09 -1.62 -2.81
N ILE A 382 29.92 -2.92 -3.04
CA ILE A 382 29.80 -3.49 -4.39
C ILE A 382 28.54 -2.99 -5.07
N PHE A 383 27.41 -3.08 -4.39
CA PHE A 383 26.12 -2.58 -4.90
C PHE A 383 26.17 -1.08 -5.20
N GLU A 384 26.70 -0.26 -4.30
CA GLU A 384 26.83 1.19 -4.49
C GLU A 384 27.60 1.52 -5.78
N ARG A 385 28.71 0.83 -6.04
CA ARG A 385 29.47 0.98 -7.28
C ARG A 385 28.65 0.62 -8.50
N ASN A 386 28.06 -0.58 -8.49
CA ASN A 386 27.30 -1.09 -9.63
C ASN A 386 26.09 -0.21 -9.95
N ILE A 387 25.33 0.22 -8.95
CA ILE A 387 24.16 1.07 -9.17
C ILE A 387 24.55 2.48 -9.63
N THR A 388 25.64 3.03 -9.10
CA THR A 388 26.17 4.33 -9.52
C THR A 388 26.66 4.29 -10.97
N ASP A 389 27.30 3.22 -11.38
CA ASP A 389 27.73 3.01 -12.78
C ASP A 389 26.51 2.93 -13.73
N LEU A 390 25.44 2.21 -13.34
CA LEU A 390 24.20 2.15 -14.13
C LEU A 390 23.53 3.54 -14.25
N VAL A 391 23.52 4.31 -13.18
CA VAL A 391 23.00 5.68 -13.18
C VAL A 391 23.84 6.58 -14.08
N GLY A 392 25.17 6.49 -14.00
CA GLY A 392 26.09 7.22 -14.88
C GLY A 392 25.84 6.94 -16.35
N LEU A 393 25.73 5.66 -16.74
CA LEU A 393 25.42 5.26 -18.11
C LEU A 393 24.07 5.79 -18.60
N PHE A 394 23.06 5.79 -17.73
CA PHE A 394 21.75 6.37 -18.06
C PHE A 394 21.87 7.88 -18.36
N ILE A 395 22.55 8.61 -17.48
CA ILE A 395 22.73 10.06 -17.62
C ILE A 395 23.49 10.39 -18.91
N GLU A 396 24.61 9.73 -19.18
CA GLU A 396 25.41 9.95 -20.39
C GLU A 396 24.60 9.73 -21.67
N ASN A 397 23.81 8.66 -21.71
CA ASN A 397 22.97 8.36 -22.88
C ASN A 397 21.84 9.38 -23.06
N VAL A 398 21.13 9.73 -21.97
CA VAL A 398 20.07 10.74 -22.00
C VAL A 398 20.62 12.08 -22.46
N GLN A 399 21.74 12.53 -21.93
CA GLN A 399 22.39 13.79 -22.33
C GLN A 399 22.79 13.77 -23.80
N SER A 400 23.31 12.66 -24.30
CA SER A 400 23.63 12.49 -25.72
C SER A 400 22.40 12.57 -26.63
N LEU A 401 21.29 11.95 -26.23
CA LEU A 401 20.04 11.97 -26.98
C LEU A 401 19.35 13.36 -26.92
N MET A 402 19.39 14.02 -25.77
CA MET A 402 18.86 15.38 -25.60
C MET A 402 19.69 16.40 -26.40
N ALA A 403 21.00 16.19 -26.50
CA ALA A 403 21.84 17.00 -27.43
C ALA A 403 21.39 16.87 -28.88
N GLN A 404 21.00 15.66 -29.32
CA GLN A 404 20.43 15.45 -30.65
C GLN A 404 19.08 16.18 -30.82
N CYS A 405 18.25 16.25 -29.76
CA CYS A 405 17.03 17.06 -29.79
C CYS A 405 17.33 18.55 -29.98
N ARG A 406 18.34 19.09 -29.29
CA ARG A 406 18.82 20.48 -29.48
C ARG A 406 19.36 20.70 -30.87
N ASP A 407 20.10 19.77 -31.44
CA ASP A 407 20.60 19.87 -32.82
C ASP A 407 19.45 19.90 -33.83
N LEU A 408 18.41 19.10 -33.62
CA LEU A 408 17.20 19.16 -34.47
C LEU A 408 16.49 20.50 -34.35
N GLU A 409 16.37 21.04 -33.12
CA GLU A 409 15.78 22.37 -32.91
C GLU A 409 16.60 23.48 -33.59
N ASN A 410 17.91 23.45 -33.43
CA ASN A 410 18.81 24.41 -34.12
C ASN A 410 18.65 24.36 -35.64
N HIS A 411 18.61 23.16 -36.20
CA HIS A 411 18.41 22.99 -37.63
C HIS A 411 17.03 23.47 -38.07
N HIS A 412 15.98 23.17 -37.31
CA HIS A 412 14.64 23.68 -37.59
C HIS A 412 14.58 25.20 -37.51
N HIS A 413 15.20 25.81 -36.50
CA HIS A 413 15.33 27.26 -36.36
C HIS A 413 15.99 27.91 -37.59
N GLU A 414 17.13 27.38 -38.04
CA GLU A 414 17.84 27.91 -39.24
C GLU A 414 16.96 27.86 -40.48
N LYS A 415 16.26 26.74 -40.70
CA LYS A 415 15.37 26.56 -41.84
C LYS A 415 14.12 27.44 -41.75
N LEU A 416 13.54 27.57 -40.56
CA LEU A 416 12.39 28.44 -40.34
C LEU A 416 12.75 29.91 -40.57
N LEU A 417 13.93 30.32 -40.09
CA LEU A 417 14.44 31.70 -40.32
C LEU A 417 14.66 31.96 -41.80
N GLU A 418 15.23 31.02 -42.56
CA GLU A 418 15.39 31.12 -44.02
C GLU A 418 14.04 31.31 -44.73
N ILE A 419 13.05 30.50 -44.39
CA ILE A 419 11.69 30.59 -44.93
C ILE A 419 11.05 31.93 -44.56
N ALA A 420 11.17 32.38 -43.32
CA ALA A 420 10.60 33.63 -42.84
C ALA A 420 11.18 34.85 -43.56
N ILE A 421 12.49 34.90 -43.75
CA ILE A 421 13.17 35.98 -44.47
C ILE A 421 12.77 35.98 -45.96
N ASN A 422 12.75 34.82 -46.61
CA ASN A 422 12.29 34.68 -47.98
C ASN A 422 10.83 35.13 -48.17
N THR A 423 9.98 34.83 -47.20
CA THR A 423 8.57 35.27 -47.19
C THR A 423 8.47 36.78 -47.06
N LEU A 424 9.24 37.39 -46.14
CA LEU A 424 9.32 38.85 -46.01
C LEU A 424 9.72 39.53 -47.34
N GLU A 425 10.73 39.01 -48.02
CA GLU A 425 11.16 39.53 -49.34
C GLU A 425 10.05 39.43 -50.37
N LYS A 426 9.31 38.34 -50.45
CA LYS A 426 8.17 38.17 -51.36
C LYS A 426 7.04 39.15 -51.06
N ILE A 427 6.74 39.38 -49.77
CA ILE A 427 5.74 40.38 -49.36
C ILE A 427 6.15 41.78 -49.81
N LEU A 428 7.41 42.15 -49.59
CA LEU A 428 7.93 43.47 -50.00
C LEU A 428 7.92 43.67 -51.52
N LYS A 429 8.07 42.61 -52.33
CA LYS A 429 8.00 42.61 -53.74
C LYS A 429 6.58 42.54 -54.34
N GLY A 430 5.59 42.22 -53.46
CA GLY A 430 4.22 41.99 -53.92
C GLY A 430 4.02 40.67 -54.68
N GLU A 431 4.90 39.68 -54.43
CA GLU A 431 4.96 38.38 -55.12
C GLU A 431 4.33 37.23 -54.29
N MET A 432 3.46 37.53 -53.32
CA MET A 432 2.78 36.53 -52.55
C MET A 432 1.56 35.98 -53.29
N ASP A 433 1.53 34.65 -53.47
CA ASP A 433 0.43 33.95 -54.14
C ASP A 433 -0.71 33.58 -53.17
N GLU A 434 -0.48 33.63 -51.87
CA GLU A 434 -1.43 33.25 -50.83
C GLU A 434 -1.66 34.37 -49.82
N ASP A 435 -2.90 34.53 -49.35
CA ASP A 435 -3.26 35.46 -48.27
C ASP A 435 -2.92 34.85 -46.89
N LEU A 436 -2.00 35.49 -46.19
CA LEU A 436 -1.67 35.14 -44.81
C LEU A 436 -2.73 35.68 -43.81
N PRO A 437 -3.04 34.97 -42.72
CA PRO A 437 -3.87 35.51 -41.64
C PRO A 437 -3.33 36.85 -41.11
N ASP A 438 -4.22 37.72 -40.63
CA ASP A 438 -3.83 39.10 -40.21
C ASP A 438 -2.82 39.10 -39.05
N ASP A 439 -2.93 38.14 -38.11
CA ASP A 439 -2.02 37.98 -36.98
C ASP A 439 -0.63 37.46 -37.41
N VAL A 440 -0.56 36.65 -38.46
CA VAL A 440 0.70 36.20 -39.10
C VAL A 440 1.31 37.35 -39.89
N ARG A 441 0.49 38.08 -40.64
CA ARG A 441 0.94 39.24 -41.42
C ARG A 441 1.56 40.32 -40.54
N ALA A 442 1.06 40.49 -39.31
CA ALA A 442 1.61 41.45 -38.35
C ALA A 442 3.07 41.17 -37.96
N LEU A 443 3.57 39.93 -38.12
CA LEU A 443 4.97 39.56 -37.85
C LEU A 443 5.91 40.10 -38.95
N PHE A 444 5.40 40.44 -40.14
CA PHE A 444 6.18 40.87 -41.30
C PHE A 444 6.19 42.39 -41.48
N VAL A 445 5.99 43.17 -40.39
CA VAL A 445 6.08 44.64 -40.44
C VAL A 445 7.51 45.09 -40.78
N ASP A 446 8.50 44.44 -40.18
CA ASP A 446 9.92 44.64 -40.46
C ASP A 446 10.73 43.37 -40.23
N LYS A 447 12.02 43.41 -40.59
CA LYS A 447 12.93 42.28 -40.46
C LYS A 447 13.18 41.91 -38.99
N ASP A 448 13.28 42.88 -38.12
CA ASP A 448 13.60 42.63 -36.70
C ASP A 448 12.43 41.96 -35.99
N THR A 449 11.20 42.32 -36.30
CA THR A 449 10.00 41.69 -35.73
C THR A 449 9.92 40.21 -36.07
N ILE A 450 10.13 39.82 -37.33
CA ILE A 450 10.05 38.42 -37.73
C ILE A 450 11.24 37.60 -37.20
N VAL A 451 12.44 38.15 -37.17
CA VAL A 451 13.62 37.51 -36.61
C VAL A 451 13.44 37.26 -35.09
N ASN A 452 12.91 38.26 -34.37
CA ASN A 452 12.61 38.14 -32.96
C ASN A 452 11.53 37.08 -32.70
N ALA A 453 10.48 36.98 -33.51
CA ALA A 453 9.44 35.95 -33.38
C ALA A 453 10.02 34.55 -33.58
N VAL A 454 10.85 34.32 -34.57
CA VAL A 454 11.53 33.04 -34.81
C VAL A 454 12.49 32.71 -33.66
N GLY A 455 13.22 33.72 -33.13
CA GLY A 455 14.11 33.56 -31.99
C GLY A 455 13.38 33.22 -30.71
N ALA A 456 12.25 33.89 -30.44
CA ALA A 456 11.44 33.61 -29.25
C ALA A 456 10.87 32.16 -29.24
N SER A 457 10.40 31.68 -30.39
CA SER A 457 9.98 30.30 -30.58
C SER A 457 11.11 29.31 -30.28
N HIS A 458 12.29 29.57 -30.85
CA HIS A 458 13.49 28.77 -30.62
C HIS A 458 13.89 28.68 -29.11
N ASP A 459 13.90 29.83 -28.43
CA ASP A 459 14.27 29.90 -27.01
C ASP A 459 13.28 29.12 -26.14
N ILE A 460 11.99 29.17 -26.43
CA ILE A 460 10.96 28.39 -25.73
C ILE A 460 11.21 26.88 -25.90
N HIS A 461 11.50 26.44 -27.13
CA HIS A 461 11.75 25.04 -27.43
C HIS A 461 13.01 24.53 -26.75
N LEU A 462 14.12 25.25 -26.80
CA LEU A 462 15.36 24.90 -26.12
C LEU A 462 15.14 24.79 -24.60
N LEU A 463 14.44 25.76 -24.02
CA LEU A 463 14.11 25.73 -22.58
C LEU A 463 13.32 24.49 -22.19
N LYS A 464 12.34 24.06 -23.00
CA LYS A 464 11.57 22.82 -22.73
C LYS A 464 12.44 21.56 -22.82
N ILE A 465 13.36 21.50 -23.81
CA ILE A 465 14.31 20.39 -23.97
C ILE A 465 15.25 20.33 -22.76
N ASP A 466 15.85 21.48 -22.39
CA ASP A 466 16.79 21.57 -21.29
C ASP A 466 16.12 21.23 -19.91
N ASN A 467 14.93 21.76 -19.67
CA ASN A 467 14.16 21.43 -18.47
C ASN A 467 13.88 19.94 -18.39
N ARG A 468 13.55 19.29 -19.50
CA ARG A 468 13.30 17.86 -19.53
C ARG A 468 14.55 17.04 -19.24
N GLU A 469 15.70 17.43 -19.78
CA GLU A 469 16.98 16.81 -19.46
C GLU A 469 17.31 16.96 -17.97
N ASP A 470 17.16 18.15 -17.42
CA ASP A 470 17.41 18.43 -16.01
C ASP A 470 16.49 17.60 -15.08
N GLU A 471 15.21 17.45 -15.43
CA GLU A 471 14.28 16.60 -14.70
C GLU A 471 14.73 15.13 -14.66
N LEU A 472 15.15 14.58 -15.82
CA LEU A 472 15.61 13.21 -15.93
C LEU A 472 16.89 12.98 -15.12
N VAL A 473 17.87 13.84 -15.26
CA VAL A 473 19.17 13.74 -14.57
C VAL A 473 19.01 13.95 -13.07
N THR A 474 18.27 14.96 -12.66
CA THR A 474 18.05 15.26 -11.24
C THR A 474 17.22 14.16 -10.58
N GLY A 475 16.20 13.66 -11.29
CA GLY A 475 15.33 12.59 -10.79
C GLY A 475 16.09 11.31 -10.48
N ILE A 476 16.90 10.82 -11.41
CA ILE A 476 17.65 9.57 -11.20
C ILE A 476 18.76 9.73 -10.17
N ASN A 477 19.44 10.88 -10.13
CA ASN A 477 20.45 11.15 -9.10
C ASN A 477 19.86 11.20 -7.70
N SER A 478 18.71 11.87 -7.55
CA SER A 478 17.98 11.94 -6.28
C SER A 478 17.51 10.56 -5.82
N TRP A 479 16.97 9.75 -6.73
CA TRP A 479 16.59 8.37 -6.45
C TRP A 479 17.78 7.54 -5.97
N CYS A 480 18.92 7.61 -6.65
CA CYS A 480 20.13 6.86 -6.28
C CYS A 480 20.63 7.27 -4.89
N ALA A 481 20.72 8.57 -4.63
CA ALA A 481 21.16 9.08 -3.34
C ALA A 481 20.24 8.65 -2.20
N GLN A 482 18.91 8.71 -2.39
CA GLN A 482 17.94 8.28 -1.38
C GLN A 482 17.97 6.77 -1.15
N LEU A 483 18.18 5.97 -2.20
CA LEU A 483 18.31 4.51 -2.10
C LEU A 483 19.53 4.13 -1.26
N LEU A 484 20.69 4.71 -1.56
CA LEU A 484 21.94 4.43 -0.84
C LEU A 484 21.88 4.89 0.63
N ASP A 485 21.35 6.09 0.88
CA ASP A 485 21.14 6.60 2.24
C ASP A 485 20.22 5.66 3.06
N LYS A 486 19.14 5.18 2.44
CA LYS A 486 18.24 4.22 3.08
C LYS A 486 18.95 2.92 3.41
N ILE A 487 19.72 2.33 2.48
CA ILE A 487 20.44 1.08 2.68
C ILE A 487 21.42 1.20 3.86
N HIS A 488 22.20 2.27 3.93
CA HIS A 488 23.11 2.52 5.04
C HIS A 488 22.38 2.68 6.38
N LYS A 489 21.27 3.42 6.40
CA LYS A 489 20.45 3.58 7.62
C LYS A 489 19.83 2.27 8.07
N ASP A 490 19.31 1.48 7.15
CA ASP A 490 18.69 0.19 7.45
C ASP A 490 19.72 -0.77 8.07
N GLU A 491 20.97 -0.80 7.56
CA GLU A 491 22.05 -1.62 8.14
C GLU A 491 22.45 -1.14 9.54
N ILE A 492 22.59 0.15 9.74
CA ILE A 492 22.88 0.72 11.08
C ILE A 492 21.78 0.33 12.08
N MET A 493 20.52 0.41 11.68
CA MET A 493 19.39 0.05 12.54
C MET A 493 19.33 -1.45 12.82
N ARG A 494 19.59 -2.30 11.81
CA ARG A 494 19.71 -3.75 11.95
C ARG A 494 20.78 -4.12 12.98
N ASN A 495 21.98 -3.58 12.81
CA ASN A 495 23.11 -3.83 13.72
C ASN A 495 22.78 -3.41 15.16
N ARG A 496 22.28 -2.18 15.36
CA ARG A 496 21.89 -1.69 16.70
C ARG A 496 20.86 -2.57 17.36
N LYS A 497 19.85 -3.01 16.60
CA LYS A 497 18.81 -3.93 17.09
C LYS A 497 19.44 -5.26 17.52
N ARG A 498 20.31 -5.82 16.70
CA ARG A 498 20.96 -7.11 16.98
C ARG A 498 21.86 -7.06 18.22
N VAL A 499 22.66 -6.02 18.34
CA VAL A 499 23.51 -5.79 19.53
C VAL A 499 22.65 -5.67 20.80
N LYS A 500 21.52 -4.96 20.70
CA LYS A 500 20.58 -4.86 21.83
C LYS A 500 19.99 -6.21 22.21
N GLU A 501 19.56 -7.03 21.24
CA GLU A 501 19.03 -8.37 21.46
C GLU A 501 20.07 -9.28 22.15
N ILE A 502 21.33 -9.25 21.69
CA ILE A 502 22.42 -10.01 22.31
C ILE A 502 22.60 -9.57 23.78
N ASN A 503 22.73 -8.27 24.04
CA ASN A 503 22.90 -7.76 25.41
C ASN A 503 21.72 -8.17 26.31
N GLN A 504 20.48 -8.01 25.85
CA GLN A 504 19.30 -8.39 26.64
C GLN A 504 19.28 -9.89 26.98
N TYR A 505 19.68 -10.74 26.04
CA TYR A 505 19.78 -12.19 26.29
C TYR A 505 20.87 -12.51 27.32
N ILE A 506 22.04 -11.92 27.20
CA ILE A 506 23.16 -12.12 28.15
C ILE A 506 22.81 -11.59 29.55
N ASP A 507 22.19 -10.40 29.65
CA ASP A 507 21.72 -9.82 30.90
C ASP A 507 20.70 -10.74 31.59
N HIS A 508 19.82 -11.36 30.80
CA HIS A 508 18.85 -12.34 31.31
C HIS A 508 19.56 -13.58 31.89
N MET A 509 20.51 -14.17 31.15
CA MET A 509 21.27 -15.33 31.62
C MET A 509 22.09 -15.02 32.88
N GLN A 510 22.70 -13.82 32.95
CA GLN A 510 23.41 -13.40 34.14
C GLN A 510 22.48 -13.20 35.34
N SER A 511 21.31 -12.60 35.13
CA SER A 511 20.31 -12.40 36.19
C SER A 511 19.77 -13.73 36.76
N GLU A 512 19.59 -14.74 35.90
CA GLU A 512 19.22 -16.09 36.37
C GLU A 512 20.31 -16.71 37.27
N LEU A 513 21.59 -16.50 36.90
CA LEU A 513 22.72 -16.98 37.70
C LEU A 513 22.81 -16.25 39.04
N ASP A 514 22.67 -14.91 39.05
CA ASP A 514 22.71 -14.06 40.25
C ASP A 514 21.56 -14.41 41.24
N ASN A 515 20.38 -14.76 40.73
CA ASN A 515 19.25 -15.18 41.55
C ASN A 515 19.50 -16.52 42.28
N LEU A 516 20.29 -17.43 41.67
CA LEU A 516 20.71 -18.66 42.32
C LEU A 516 21.72 -18.40 43.43
N GLU A 517 22.63 -17.45 43.30
CA GLU A 517 23.54 -17.02 44.36
C GLU A 517 22.80 -16.44 45.56
N CYS A 518 21.70 -15.71 45.34
CA CYS A 518 20.95 -15.04 46.41
C CYS A 518 19.88 -15.93 47.05
N GLY A 519 19.35 -16.96 46.35
CA GLY A 519 18.21 -17.76 46.82
C GLY A 519 18.56 -18.97 47.66
N ASP A 520 19.68 -19.64 47.42
CA ASP A 520 20.04 -20.90 48.07
C ASP A 520 21.05 -20.79 49.24
N ILE A 521 21.49 -19.56 49.60
CA ILE A 521 22.42 -19.31 50.72
C ILE A 521 21.67 -18.92 52.02
N ILE A 522 20.35 -18.72 51.99
CA ILE A 522 19.53 -18.22 53.12
C ILE A 522 18.60 -19.29 53.74
N ASP A 523 18.59 -20.52 53.29
CA ASP A 523 17.95 -21.66 53.97
C ASP A 523 19.03 -22.67 54.37
#